data_199044039f680bd01e19247a5160ba4b
#
_entry.id   199044039f680bd01e19247a5160ba4b
#
_cell.length_a   1.000
_cell.length_b   1.000
_cell.length_c   1.000
_cell.angle_alpha   90.00
_cell.angle_beta   90.00
_cell.angle_gamma   90.00
#
_symmetry.space_group_name_H-M   'P 1'
#
loop_
_entity.id
_entity.type
_entity.pdbx_description
1 polymer ?
#
loop_
_entity_poly.entity_id
_entity_poly.type
_entity_poly.pdbx_seq_one_letter_code
_entity_poly.pdbx_strand_id
1 'polypeptide(L)'
;MNMVLEDNATTVRRGRALGDALSSEPAYVLSLLLMWVLYLFLGCLSLVPNGTIGKLSPIHEAVSSNYFLQEFLRAIFVGRASVFQLQASFYATVFFLSLAYGWALFILSRRPEKGLFSVLAFALPAMALMVIIPPLVSKDVFSNIFYAKIAAFHRENPYVLSPQKFVDDPLMSYLSLHWKNTAIVYGPVHTHFTVLLTRIAGRGITANIYVFKGSLALFHLANILIIWNILEYTSPGRRGLGTAVYAWNPIALAIGIGGGHNDLMMVTFVLLCVLFLIKGKAWPAFLFLCLSILVKYITLILLPPFIYCAAQRKEDLKSRIMEVSRLIVFLGVISFVAFLPYWRGLDTFRSTLNNIRISNMGSVGGILSLGLEALLKYVFRLPSGLAGTLGSWMPRIALLAIFFWVLVRSTRRATEWKDVPDAFSAILLAYLLTTGYYMPWYFLWLLPFIAMKPKGRRAWAPLAGGTATIILGCDVHPY
;
A
#
# COMPACT_ATOMS: atom_id res chain seq x y z
N MET A 1 -0.96 -46.79 -31.26
CA MET A 1 0.17 -45.90 -30.92
C MET A 1 0.17 -44.62 -31.77
N ASN A 2 -0.09 -44.69 -33.10
CA ASN A 2 -0.12 -43.48 -33.95
C ASN A 2 -1.29 -42.52 -33.66
N MET A 3 -2.48 -42.99 -33.33
CA MET A 3 -3.64 -42.15 -33.00
C MET A 3 -3.47 -41.30 -31.73
N VAL A 4 -2.74 -41.81 -30.70
CA VAL A 4 -2.45 -41.08 -29.46
C VAL A 4 -1.37 -40.01 -29.68
N LEU A 5 -0.47 -40.20 -30.63
CA LEU A 5 0.57 -39.22 -30.99
C LEU A 5 0.01 -38.06 -31.85
N GLU A 6 -0.97 -38.33 -32.71
CA GLU A 6 -1.67 -37.29 -33.47
C GLU A 6 -2.57 -36.43 -32.60
N ASP A 7 -3.25 -37.02 -31.63
CA ASP A 7 -4.11 -36.28 -30.67
C ASP A 7 -3.29 -35.36 -29.76
N ASN A 8 -2.10 -35.83 -29.28
CA ASN A 8 -1.17 -34.99 -28.54
C ASN A 8 -0.60 -33.84 -29.39
N ALA A 9 -0.25 -34.09 -30.65
CA ALA A 9 0.27 -33.05 -31.56
C ALA A 9 -0.78 -31.98 -31.89
N THR A 10 -2.03 -32.38 -32.10
CA THR A 10 -3.16 -31.45 -32.35
C THR A 10 -3.50 -30.63 -31.10
N THR A 11 -3.47 -31.22 -29.90
CA THR A 11 -3.69 -30.54 -28.62
C THR A 11 -2.57 -29.53 -28.34
N VAL A 12 -1.32 -29.87 -28.59
CA VAL A 12 -0.17 -28.96 -28.46
C VAL A 12 -0.24 -27.81 -29.47
N ARG A 13 -0.62 -28.07 -30.72
CA ARG A 13 -0.81 -27.01 -31.74
C ARG A 13 -1.94 -26.08 -31.38
N ARG A 14 -3.10 -26.60 -30.95
CA ARG A 14 -4.23 -25.77 -30.46
C ARG A 14 -3.84 -24.95 -29.25
N GLY A 15 -3.11 -25.49 -28.30
CA GLY A 15 -2.61 -24.77 -27.13
C GLY A 15 -1.64 -23.62 -27.50
N ARG A 16 -0.77 -23.81 -28.49
CA ARG A 16 0.12 -22.75 -29.01
C ARG A 16 -0.67 -21.65 -29.73
N ALA A 17 -1.58 -22.02 -30.65
CA ALA A 17 -2.40 -21.06 -31.39
C ALA A 17 -3.28 -20.22 -30.44
N LEU A 18 -3.86 -20.82 -29.40
CA LEU A 18 -4.62 -20.10 -28.37
C LEU A 18 -3.68 -19.16 -27.56
N GLY A 19 -2.49 -19.62 -27.19
CA GLY A 19 -1.49 -18.81 -26.50
C GLY A 19 -1.04 -17.59 -27.31
N ASP A 20 -0.86 -17.76 -28.61
CA ASP A 20 -0.47 -16.70 -29.53
C ASP A 20 -1.61 -15.69 -29.74
N ALA A 21 -2.85 -16.17 -29.89
CA ALA A 21 -4.04 -15.32 -29.99
C ALA A 21 -4.24 -14.49 -28.70
N LEU A 22 -4.12 -15.11 -27.51
CA LEU A 22 -4.25 -14.45 -26.22
C LEU A 22 -3.12 -13.45 -25.91
N SER A 23 -1.99 -13.53 -26.61
CA SER A 23 -0.85 -12.61 -26.48
C SER A 23 -0.66 -11.65 -27.66
N SER A 24 -1.64 -11.58 -28.57
CA SER A 24 -1.64 -10.67 -29.71
C SER A 24 -1.74 -9.19 -29.31
N GLU A 25 -1.41 -8.26 -30.23
CA GLU A 25 -1.58 -6.81 -29.98
C GLU A 25 -3.05 -6.44 -29.70
N PRO A 26 -4.05 -6.96 -30.44
CA PRO A 26 -5.46 -6.73 -30.09
C PRO A 26 -5.82 -7.21 -28.68
N ALA A 27 -5.30 -8.38 -28.25
CA ALA A 27 -5.53 -8.89 -26.90
C ALA A 27 -4.90 -7.98 -25.83
N TYR A 28 -3.73 -7.40 -26.10
CA TYR A 28 -3.10 -6.41 -25.23
C TYR A 28 -3.96 -5.17 -25.08
N VAL A 29 -4.39 -4.56 -26.18
CA VAL A 29 -5.27 -3.39 -26.17
C VAL A 29 -6.58 -3.70 -25.43
N LEU A 30 -7.19 -4.87 -25.71
CA LEU A 30 -8.43 -5.29 -25.06
C LEU A 30 -8.26 -5.43 -23.54
N SER A 31 -7.14 -5.99 -23.08
CA SER A 31 -6.88 -6.12 -21.65
C SER A 31 -6.77 -4.75 -20.95
N LEU A 32 -6.13 -3.77 -21.60
CA LEU A 32 -6.03 -2.40 -21.07
C LEU A 32 -7.39 -1.69 -21.12
N LEU A 33 -8.17 -1.85 -22.18
CA LEU A 33 -9.53 -1.30 -22.27
C LEU A 33 -10.46 -1.89 -21.19
N LEU A 34 -10.36 -3.19 -20.93
CA LEU A 34 -11.13 -3.84 -19.87
C LEU A 34 -10.75 -3.27 -18.49
N MET A 35 -9.45 -3.09 -18.22
CA MET A 35 -9.01 -2.42 -16.99
C MET A 35 -9.58 -1.00 -16.89
N TRP A 36 -9.60 -0.26 -18.01
CA TRP A 36 -10.17 1.10 -18.05
C TRP A 36 -11.66 1.11 -17.71
N VAL A 37 -12.45 0.24 -18.33
CA VAL A 37 -13.89 0.11 -18.04
C VAL A 37 -14.12 -0.19 -16.56
N LEU A 38 -13.33 -1.08 -15.98
CA LEU A 38 -13.43 -1.46 -14.57
C LEU A 38 -13.00 -0.32 -13.61
N TYR A 39 -11.96 0.46 -13.96
CA TYR A 39 -11.60 1.65 -13.19
C TYR A 39 -12.68 2.75 -13.27
N LEU A 40 -13.26 2.97 -14.45
CA LEU A 40 -14.39 3.90 -14.61
C LEU A 40 -15.61 3.43 -13.80
N PHE A 41 -15.91 2.13 -13.82
CA PHE A 41 -17.00 1.58 -13.02
C PHE A 41 -16.73 1.74 -11.50
N LEU A 42 -15.50 1.54 -11.06
CA LEU A 42 -15.10 1.81 -9.68
C LEU A 42 -15.29 3.30 -9.31
N GLY A 43 -14.98 4.20 -10.24
CA GLY A 43 -15.28 5.62 -10.12
C GLY A 43 -16.79 5.91 -10.00
N CYS A 44 -17.61 5.26 -10.83
CA CYS A 44 -19.08 5.38 -10.74
C CYS A 44 -19.63 4.86 -9.42
N LEU A 45 -19.10 3.74 -8.89
CA LEU A 45 -19.48 3.23 -7.57
C LEU A 45 -19.21 4.23 -6.46
N SER A 46 -18.13 5.00 -6.54
CA SER A 46 -17.78 6.03 -5.57
C SER A 46 -18.72 7.24 -5.58
N LEU A 47 -19.46 7.44 -6.67
CA LEU A 47 -20.38 8.56 -6.87
C LEU A 47 -21.84 8.21 -6.54
N VAL A 48 -22.14 6.96 -6.16
CA VAL A 48 -23.51 6.55 -5.81
C VAL A 48 -24.06 7.42 -4.65
N PRO A 49 -25.30 7.97 -4.77
CA PRO A 49 -25.77 9.13 -4.01
C PRO A 49 -26.03 8.93 -2.51
N ASN A 50 -25.62 7.83 -1.89
CA ASN A 50 -25.98 7.51 -0.50
C ASN A 50 -25.02 8.10 0.55
N GLY A 51 -24.03 8.93 0.16
CA GLY A 51 -23.05 9.44 1.10
C GLY A 51 -22.68 10.91 0.92
N THR A 52 -22.38 11.56 2.04
CA THR A 52 -21.86 12.94 2.10
C THR A 52 -20.53 13.11 1.35
N ILE A 53 -19.74 12.03 1.20
CA ILE A 53 -18.41 12.05 0.56
C ILE A 53 -18.50 12.17 -0.97
N GLY A 54 -19.52 11.57 -1.61
CA GLY A 54 -19.74 11.71 -3.04
C GLY A 54 -19.88 13.18 -3.47
N LYS A 55 -20.49 14.01 -2.63
CA LYS A 55 -20.67 15.46 -2.85
C LYS A 55 -19.35 16.26 -2.89
N LEU A 56 -18.25 15.70 -2.44
CA LEU A 56 -16.92 16.33 -2.46
C LEU A 56 -16.17 16.18 -3.80
N SER A 57 -16.78 15.51 -4.78
CA SER A 57 -16.18 15.37 -6.10
C SER A 57 -16.67 16.48 -7.04
N PRO A 58 -15.80 17.15 -7.81
CA PRO A 58 -16.23 18.09 -8.85
C PRO A 58 -17.07 17.42 -9.93
N ILE A 59 -16.88 16.10 -10.12
CA ILE A 59 -17.71 15.31 -11.03
C ILE A 59 -19.13 15.14 -10.48
N HIS A 60 -19.35 15.24 -9.17
CA HIS A 60 -20.67 15.09 -8.58
C HIS A 60 -21.68 16.09 -9.15
N GLU A 61 -21.28 17.34 -9.32
CA GLU A 61 -22.12 18.39 -9.88
C GLU A 61 -22.43 18.10 -11.36
N ALA A 62 -21.42 17.67 -12.14
CA ALA A 62 -21.61 17.26 -13.53
C ALA A 62 -22.49 15.99 -13.66
N VAL A 63 -22.35 15.02 -12.75
CA VAL A 63 -23.16 13.81 -12.71
C VAL A 63 -24.57 14.11 -12.24
N SER A 64 -24.74 14.97 -11.24
CA SER A 64 -26.05 15.37 -10.69
C SER A 64 -26.85 16.28 -11.64
N SER A 65 -26.20 16.97 -12.57
CA SER A 65 -26.82 17.77 -13.62
C SER A 65 -27.09 17.01 -14.89
N ASN A 66 -26.50 15.82 -15.10
CA ASN A 66 -26.65 15.02 -16.30
C ASN A 66 -27.70 13.92 -16.12
N TYR A 67 -28.91 14.13 -16.68
CA TYR A 67 -30.02 13.21 -16.58
C TYR A 67 -29.69 11.79 -17.07
N PHE A 68 -28.98 11.65 -18.21
CA PHE A 68 -28.59 10.35 -18.76
C PHE A 68 -27.67 9.58 -17.81
N LEU A 69 -26.69 10.25 -17.21
CA LEU A 69 -25.74 9.63 -16.28
C LEU A 69 -26.42 9.26 -14.95
N GLN A 70 -27.37 10.07 -14.48
CA GLN A 70 -28.21 9.72 -13.32
C GLN A 70 -29.09 8.50 -13.60
N GLU A 71 -29.76 8.45 -14.75
CA GLU A 71 -30.58 7.29 -15.11
C GLU A 71 -29.75 6.03 -15.35
N PHE A 72 -28.57 6.17 -15.96
CA PHE A 72 -27.61 5.06 -16.10
C PHE A 72 -27.18 4.51 -14.73
N LEU A 73 -26.82 5.36 -13.77
CA LEU A 73 -26.48 4.94 -12.40
C LEU A 73 -27.71 4.34 -11.67
N ARG A 74 -28.91 4.90 -11.85
CA ARG A 74 -30.16 4.35 -11.33
C ARG A 74 -30.49 2.99 -11.95
N ALA A 75 -30.29 2.83 -13.25
CA ALA A 75 -30.53 1.56 -13.96
C ALA A 75 -29.59 0.45 -13.48
N ILE A 76 -28.30 0.76 -13.26
CA ILE A 76 -27.35 -0.20 -12.74
C ILE A 76 -27.66 -0.57 -11.27
N PHE A 77 -28.09 0.40 -10.45
CA PHE A 77 -28.28 0.20 -9.02
C PHE A 77 -29.75 0.13 -8.58
N VAL A 78 -30.68 -0.01 -9.50
CA VAL A 78 -32.14 -0.23 -9.31
C VAL A 78 -32.68 0.46 -8.03
N GLY A 79 -32.71 1.80 -8.03
CA GLY A 79 -33.19 2.58 -6.88
C GLY A 79 -32.09 2.83 -5.83
N ARG A 80 -32.39 2.67 -4.55
CA ARG A 80 -31.41 2.81 -3.46
C ARG A 80 -30.61 1.52 -3.34
N ALA A 81 -29.37 1.51 -3.85
CA ALA A 81 -28.49 0.37 -3.65
C ALA A 81 -28.29 0.08 -2.15
N SER A 82 -28.51 -1.16 -1.75
CA SER A 82 -28.22 -1.57 -0.38
C SER A 82 -26.70 -1.58 -0.15
N VAL A 83 -26.29 -1.42 1.11
CA VAL A 83 -24.88 -1.55 1.53
C VAL A 83 -24.25 -2.82 0.97
N PHE A 84 -24.98 -3.93 1.05
CA PHE A 84 -24.54 -5.23 0.53
C PHE A 84 -24.31 -5.21 -0.99
N GLN A 85 -25.20 -4.58 -1.77
CA GLN A 85 -25.04 -4.49 -3.22
C GLN A 85 -23.82 -3.65 -3.62
N LEU A 86 -23.57 -2.54 -2.92
CA LEU A 86 -22.38 -1.71 -3.14
C LEU A 86 -21.09 -2.45 -2.81
N GLN A 87 -21.08 -3.16 -1.68
CA GLN A 87 -19.94 -4.00 -1.28
C GLN A 87 -19.71 -5.13 -2.28
N ALA A 88 -20.75 -5.87 -2.66
CA ALA A 88 -20.66 -6.95 -3.64
C ALA A 88 -20.16 -6.45 -5.00
N SER A 89 -20.65 -5.30 -5.48
CA SER A 89 -20.23 -4.66 -6.72
C SER A 89 -18.76 -4.21 -6.65
N PHE A 90 -18.34 -3.65 -5.52
CA PHE A 90 -16.95 -3.26 -5.30
C PHE A 90 -16.02 -4.48 -5.35
N TYR A 91 -16.31 -5.53 -4.60
CA TYR A 91 -15.48 -6.75 -4.59
C TYR A 91 -15.45 -7.45 -5.93
N ALA A 92 -16.60 -7.54 -6.63
CA ALA A 92 -16.66 -8.09 -7.99
C ALA A 92 -15.80 -7.28 -8.96
N THR A 93 -15.88 -5.95 -8.90
CA THR A 93 -15.08 -5.05 -9.75
C THR A 93 -13.60 -5.24 -9.50
N VAL A 94 -13.18 -5.29 -8.26
CA VAL A 94 -11.77 -5.51 -7.89
C VAL A 94 -11.29 -6.88 -8.33
N PHE A 95 -12.12 -7.91 -8.21
CA PHE A 95 -11.80 -9.26 -8.68
C PHE A 95 -11.56 -9.28 -10.20
N PHE A 96 -12.50 -8.76 -11.00
CA PHE A 96 -12.36 -8.70 -12.45
C PHE A 96 -11.21 -7.79 -12.89
N LEU A 97 -11.01 -6.67 -12.19
CA LEU A 97 -9.86 -5.78 -12.43
C LEU A 97 -8.53 -6.51 -12.18
N SER A 98 -8.46 -7.34 -11.14
CA SER A 98 -7.28 -8.16 -10.86
C SER A 98 -7.03 -9.19 -11.94
N LEU A 99 -8.09 -9.82 -12.50
CA LEU A 99 -7.96 -10.75 -13.63
C LEU A 99 -7.49 -10.02 -14.91
N ALA A 100 -8.08 -8.88 -15.24
CA ALA A 100 -7.69 -8.07 -16.40
C ALA A 100 -6.24 -7.59 -16.29
N TYR A 101 -5.84 -7.12 -15.11
CA TYR A 101 -4.46 -6.75 -14.79
C TYR A 101 -3.49 -7.93 -14.98
N GLY A 102 -3.84 -9.12 -14.48
CA GLY A 102 -3.04 -10.31 -14.68
C GLY A 102 -2.90 -10.73 -16.12
N TRP A 103 -3.99 -10.61 -16.88
CA TRP A 103 -3.96 -10.87 -18.32
C TRP A 103 -3.06 -9.87 -19.05
N ALA A 104 -3.16 -8.58 -18.74
CA ALA A 104 -2.26 -7.55 -19.29
C ALA A 104 -0.79 -7.86 -18.98
N LEU A 105 -0.45 -8.25 -17.73
CA LEU A 105 0.90 -8.65 -17.35
C LEU A 105 1.36 -9.92 -18.07
N PHE A 106 0.48 -10.90 -18.26
CA PHE A 106 0.79 -12.12 -19.01
C PHE A 106 1.18 -11.79 -20.45
N ILE A 107 0.41 -10.93 -21.14
CA ILE A 107 0.73 -10.49 -22.50
C ILE A 107 2.06 -9.73 -22.49
N LEU A 108 2.23 -8.79 -21.58
CA LEU A 108 3.45 -7.98 -21.48
C LEU A 108 4.70 -8.84 -21.19
N SER A 109 4.55 -9.94 -20.46
CA SER A 109 5.66 -10.87 -20.19
C SER A 109 6.22 -11.54 -21.47
N ARG A 110 5.45 -11.58 -22.55
CA ARG A 110 5.80 -12.09 -23.87
C ARG A 110 6.24 -10.99 -24.85
N ARG A 111 6.25 -9.72 -24.39
CA ARG A 111 6.54 -8.53 -25.20
C ARG A 111 7.58 -7.66 -24.53
N PRO A 112 8.84 -8.12 -24.48
CA PRO A 112 9.92 -7.40 -23.78
C PRO A 112 10.25 -6.04 -24.42
N GLU A 113 9.83 -5.81 -25.66
CA GLU A 113 10.01 -4.55 -26.40
C GLU A 113 9.16 -3.40 -25.87
N LYS A 114 8.11 -3.66 -25.11
CA LYS A 114 7.25 -2.60 -24.55
C LYS A 114 8.01 -1.83 -23.47
N GLY A 115 8.29 -0.57 -23.75
CA GLY A 115 9.08 0.32 -22.92
C GLY A 115 8.27 1.14 -21.91
N LEU A 116 8.93 2.07 -21.25
CA LEU A 116 8.35 2.97 -20.25
C LEU A 116 7.14 3.74 -20.76
N PHE A 117 7.20 4.22 -22.00
CA PHE A 117 6.10 4.97 -22.62
C PHE A 117 4.79 4.16 -22.61
N SER A 118 4.83 2.89 -23.00
CA SER A 118 3.64 2.02 -22.97
C SER A 118 3.08 1.84 -21.58
N VAL A 119 3.94 1.76 -20.56
CA VAL A 119 3.52 1.66 -19.17
C VAL A 119 2.86 2.95 -18.69
N LEU A 120 3.46 4.10 -18.99
CA LEU A 120 2.96 5.41 -18.59
C LEU A 120 1.69 5.82 -19.34
N ALA A 121 1.53 5.42 -20.60
CA ALA A 121 0.34 5.72 -21.40
C ALA A 121 -0.96 5.19 -20.75
N PHE A 122 -0.89 4.07 -20.03
CA PHE A 122 -2.00 3.58 -19.22
C PHE A 122 -2.01 4.19 -17.81
N ALA A 123 -0.84 4.24 -17.15
CA ALA A 123 -0.77 4.61 -15.74
C ALA A 123 -1.19 6.06 -15.48
N LEU A 124 -0.74 7.02 -16.31
CA LEU A 124 -1.01 8.44 -16.09
C LEU A 124 -2.49 8.81 -16.09
N PRO A 125 -3.28 8.39 -17.10
CA PRO A 125 -4.71 8.64 -17.07
C PRO A 125 -5.40 7.92 -15.90
N ALA A 126 -5.01 6.66 -15.57
CA ALA A 126 -5.56 5.93 -14.44
C ALA A 126 -5.28 6.65 -13.10
N MET A 127 -4.07 7.19 -12.93
CA MET A 127 -3.72 8.03 -11.78
C MET A 127 -4.60 9.28 -11.72
N ALA A 128 -4.79 9.97 -12.85
CA ALA A 128 -5.64 11.16 -12.92
C ALA A 128 -7.08 10.84 -12.51
N LEU A 129 -7.65 9.73 -13.01
CA LEU A 129 -8.97 9.26 -12.60
C LEU A 129 -9.03 9.01 -11.09
N MET A 130 -8.03 8.33 -10.51
CA MET A 130 -7.98 8.03 -9.07
C MET A 130 -7.84 9.31 -8.22
N VAL A 131 -7.24 10.38 -8.74
CA VAL A 131 -7.22 11.68 -8.05
C VAL A 131 -8.59 12.34 -8.05
N ILE A 132 -9.31 12.29 -9.17
CA ILE A 132 -10.57 13.01 -9.38
C ILE A 132 -11.73 12.37 -8.62
N ILE A 133 -11.83 11.04 -8.56
CA ILE A 133 -12.92 10.36 -7.85
C ILE A 133 -12.87 10.61 -6.34
N PRO A 134 -14.01 10.53 -5.62
CA PRO A 134 -14.00 10.61 -4.16
C PRO A 134 -13.07 9.60 -3.50
N PRO A 135 -12.61 9.84 -2.25
CA PRO A 135 -11.82 8.86 -1.52
C PRO A 135 -12.51 7.49 -1.46
N LEU A 136 -11.79 6.43 -1.84
CA LEU A 136 -12.29 5.06 -1.84
C LEU A 136 -11.87 4.34 -0.57
N VAL A 137 -12.74 3.50 -0.03
CA VAL A 137 -12.43 2.45 0.97
C VAL A 137 -11.99 2.95 2.35
N SER A 138 -11.41 4.13 2.48
CA SER A 138 -10.86 4.61 3.76
C SER A 138 -11.15 6.08 4.01
N LYS A 139 -11.39 6.42 5.28
CA LYS A 139 -11.49 7.82 5.76
C LYS A 139 -10.15 8.43 6.19
N ASP A 140 -9.04 7.71 6.00
CA ASP A 140 -7.72 8.13 6.50
C ASP A 140 -7.23 9.44 5.86
N VAL A 141 -7.61 9.72 4.61
CA VAL A 141 -7.29 10.99 3.95
C VAL A 141 -7.84 12.18 4.74
N PHE A 142 -9.06 12.08 5.28
CA PHE A 142 -9.66 13.15 6.07
C PHE A 142 -8.92 13.35 7.38
N SER A 143 -8.51 12.27 8.03
CA SER A 143 -7.73 12.32 9.27
C SER A 143 -6.37 12.98 9.03
N ASN A 144 -5.68 12.63 7.94
CA ASN A 144 -4.39 13.23 7.56
C ASN A 144 -4.53 14.74 7.31
N ILE A 145 -5.58 15.15 6.59
CA ILE A 145 -5.88 16.57 6.35
C ILE A 145 -6.19 17.28 7.67
N PHE A 146 -6.95 16.64 8.59
CA PHE A 146 -7.30 17.25 9.86
C PHE A 146 -6.07 17.50 10.74
N TYR A 147 -5.18 16.51 10.86
CA TYR A 147 -3.92 16.69 11.59
C TYR A 147 -3.08 17.82 11.02
N ALA A 148 -3.03 17.92 9.69
CA ALA A 148 -2.35 19.03 9.03
C ALA A 148 -3.01 20.39 9.32
N LYS A 149 -4.37 20.47 9.35
CA LYS A 149 -5.10 21.68 9.72
C LYS A 149 -4.85 22.11 11.17
N ILE A 150 -4.70 21.16 12.12
CA ILE A 150 -4.34 21.46 13.51
C ILE A 150 -3.05 22.30 13.54
N ALA A 151 -2.01 21.88 12.82
CA ALA A 151 -0.75 22.62 12.77
C ALA A 151 -0.81 23.87 11.87
N ALA A 152 -1.46 23.77 10.70
CA ALA A 152 -1.42 24.84 9.69
C ALA A 152 -2.29 26.06 10.07
N PHE A 153 -3.48 25.82 10.64
CA PHE A 153 -4.51 26.83 10.83
C PHE A 153 -4.92 27.08 12.28
N HIS A 154 -4.91 26.02 13.11
CA HIS A 154 -5.15 26.17 14.55
C HIS A 154 -3.85 26.50 15.32
N ARG A 155 -2.66 26.35 14.68
CA ARG A 155 -1.33 26.62 15.26
C ARG A 155 -1.05 25.80 16.52
N GLU A 156 -1.64 24.62 16.57
CA GLU A 156 -1.53 23.69 17.69
C GLU A 156 -0.70 22.45 17.32
N ASN A 157 -0.35 21.65 18.31
CA ASN A 157 0.49 20.46 18.12
C ASN A 157 -0.35 19.21 17.83
N PRO A 158 -0.33 18.67 16.60
CA PRO A 158 -1.13 17.49 16.22
C PRO A 158 -0.66 16.18 16.88
N TYR A 159 0.52 16.15 17.51
CA TYR A 159 1.00 14.99 18.28
C TYR A 159 0.41 14.93 19.69
N VAL A 160 -0.09 16.03 20.21
CA VAL A 160 -0.66 16.15 21.56
C VAL A 160 -2.18 16.28 21.50
N LEU A 161 -2.69 17.04 20.55
CA LEU A 161 -4.13 17.32 20.44
C LEU A 161 -4.77 16.46 19.34
N SER A 162 -5.89 15.82 19.70
CA SER A 162 -6.74 15.09 18.76
C SER A 162 -7.76 16.02 18.09
N PRO A 163 -8.34 15.62 16.93
CA PRO A 163 -9.41 16.35 16.27
C PRO A 163 -10.59 16.72 17.18
N GLN A 164 -10.91 15.91 18.19
CA GLN A 164 -12.02 16.13 19.12
C GLN A 164 -11.93 17.47 19.87
N LYS A 165 -10.77 18.12 19.90
CA LYS A 165 -10.62 19.47 20.46
C LYS A 165 -11.13 20.58 19.55
N PHE A 166 -11.49 20.28 18.31
CA PHE A 166 -11.89 21.23 17.24
C PHE A 166 -13.22 20.80 16.63
N VAL A 167 -14.25 20.63 17.47
CA VAL A 167 -15.57 20.07 17.10
C VAL A 167 -16.30 20.86 16.04
N ASP A 168 -16.05 22.19 15.99
CA ASP A 168 -16.70 23.10 15.05
C ASP A 168 -16.09 23.08 13.64
N ASP A 169 -14.97 22.37 13.42
CA ASP A 169 -14.39 22.25 12.08
C ASP A 169 -15.27 21.36 11.20
N PRO A 170 -15.71 21.84 10.01
CA PRO A 170 -16.59 21.07 9.10
C PRO A 170 -16.04 19.70 8.72
N LEU A 171 -14.71 19.50 8.75
CA LEU A 171 -14.07 18.24 8.44
C LEU A 171 -14.36 17.14 9.48
N MET A 172 -14.79 17.52 10.70
CA MET A 172 -15.12 16.56 11.78
C MET A 172 -16.15 15.51 11.38
N SER A 173 -17.14 15.88 10.54
CA SER A 173 -18.20 14.97 10.09
C SER A 173 -17.68 13.81 9.24
N TYR A 174 -16.50 13.96 8.60
CA TYR A 174 -15.89 12.98 7.70
C TYR A 174 -14.92 12.01 8.40
N LEU A 175 -14.51 12.30 9.64
CA LEU A 175 -13.57 11.44 10.37
C LEU A 175 -14.27 10.21 10.94
N SER A 176 -13.54 9.08 10.98
CA SER A 176 -13.99 7.94 11.78
C SER A 176 -13.89 8.23 13.28
N LEU A 177 -14.74 7.59 14.09
CA LEU A 177 -14.77 7.79 15.54
C LEU A 177 -13.41 7.57 16.19
N HIS A 178 -12.67 6.57 15.70
CA HIS A 178 -11.32 6.30 16.20
C HIS A 178 -10.38 7.49 16.02
N TRP A 179 -10.32 8.05 14.80
CA TRP A 179 -9.41 9.15 14.51
C TRP A 179 -9.85 10.49 15.09
N LYS A 180 -11.13 10.66 15.41
CA LYS A 180 -11.59 11.84 16.17
C LYS A 180 -10.89 11.97 17.50
N ASN A 181 -10.69 10.87 18.20
CA ASN A 181 -10.15 10.82 19.56
C ASN A 181 -8.63 10.56 19.63
N THR A 182 -7.96 10.39 18.49
CA THR A 182 -6.56 10.02 18.42
C THR A 182 -5.75 11.15 17.84
N ALA A 183 -4.67 11.57 18.50
CA ALA A 183 -3.66 12.46 17.93
C ALA A 183 -2.84 11.72 16.85
N ILE A 184 -2.07 12.46 16.04
CA ILE A 184 -1.34 11.87 14.90
C ILE A 184 -0.39 10.75 15.35
N VAL A 185 -0.34 9.68 14.55
CA VAL A 185 0.52 8.50 14.78
C VAL A 185 1.63 8.34 13.74
N TYR A 186 1.69 9.25 12.77
CA TYR A 186 2.69 9.25 11.71
C TYR A 186 3.92 10.06 12.08
N GLY A 187 5.02 9.85 11.36
CA GLY A 187 6.27 10.55 11.60
C GLY A 187 6.26 12.03 11.16
N PRO A 188 7.24 12.81 11.63
CA PRO A 188 7.27 14.26 11.43
C PRO A 188 7.50 14.67 9.97
N VAL A 189 8.17 13.86 9.14
CA VAL A 189 8.34 14.13 7.70
C VAL A 189 6.98 14.12 7.00
N HIS A 190 6.12 13.15 7.33
CA HIS A 190 4.74 13.15 6.83
C HIS A 190 3.97 14.38 7.31
N THR A 191 4.09 14.72 8.59
CA THR A 191 3.38 15.87 9.17
C THR A 191 3.80 17.19 8.51
N HIS A 192 5.10 17.45 8.37
CA HIS A 192 5.58 18.65 7.67
C HIS A 192 5.07 18.73 6.23
N PHE A 193 5.13 17.60 5.52
CA PHE A 193 4.65 17.52 4.15
C PHE A 193 3.15 17.83 4.03
N THR A 194 2.32 17.19 4.86
CA THR A 194 0.87 17.43 4.82
C THR A 194 0.48 18.83 5.28
N VAL A 195 1.18 19.42 6.23
CA VAL A 195 1.01 20.83 6.64
C VAL A 195 1.31 21.77 5.47
N LEU A 196 2.39 21.51 4.71
CA LEU A 196 2.70 22.27 3.51
C LEU A 196 1.57 22.17 2.47
N LEU A 197 1.11 20.96 2.18
CA LEU A 197 0.00 20.73 1.23
C LEU A 197 -1.26 21.45 1.67
N THR A 198 -1.60 21.38 2.95
CA THR A 198 -2.79 22.03 3.51
C THR A 198 -2.70 23.57 3.46
N ARG A 199 -1.50 24.13 3.62
CA ARG A 199 -1.28 25.58 3.42
C ARG A 199 -1.48 25.99 1.96
N ILE A 200 -1.04 25.18 1.01
CA ILE A 200 -1.23 25.40 -0.43
C ILE A 200 -2.74 25.29 -0.79
N ALA A 201 -3.41 24.28 -0.29
CA ALA A 201 -4.83 24.02 -0.57
C ALA A 201 -5.79 24.99 0.12
N GLY A 202 -5.34 25.65 1.20
CA GLY A 202 -6.17 26.52 2.03
C GLY A 202 -7.14 25.72 2.92
N ARG A 203 -8.22 26.38 3.37
CA ARG A 203 -9.18 25.82 4.34
C ARG A 203 -10.21 24.86 3.73
N GLY A 204 -10.37 24.87 2.40
CA GLY A 204 -11.41 24.10 1.69
C GLY A 204 -11.14 22.59 1.76
N ILE A 205 -12.17 21.81 2.10
CA ILE A 205 -12.07 20.34 2.23
C ILE A 205 -11.70 19.70 0.89
N THR A 206 -12.46 20.03 -0.15
CA THR A 206 -12.28 19.49 -1.51
C THR A 206 -10.91 19.79 -2.08
N ALA A 207 -10.43 21.05 -1.95
CA ALA A 207 -9.10 21.44 -2.39
C ALA A 207 -8.01 20.63 -1.69
N ASN A 208 -8.13 20.41 -0.37
CA ASN A 208 -7.19 19.59 0.38
C ASN A 208 -7.17 18.13 -0.12
N ILE A 209 -8.35 17.52 -0.39
CA ILE A 209 -8.43 16.16 -0.93
C ILE A 209 -7.66 16.05 -2.24
N TYR A 210 -7.87 16.99 -3.19
CA TYR A 210 -7.20 16.94 -4.49
C TYR A 210 -5.70 17.18 -4.41
N VAL A 211 -5.28 18.18 -3.62
CA VAL A 211 -3.84 18.46 -3.42
C VAL A 211 -3.16 17.26 -2.75
N PHE A 212 -3.82 16.64 -1.76
CA PHE A 212 -3.28 15.48 -1.08
C PHE A 212 -3.19 14.26 -2.03
N LYS A 213 -4.28 13.88 -2.70
CA LYS A 213 -4.31 12.76 -3.65
C LYS A 213 -3.42 13.00 -4.86
N GLY A 214 -3.36 14.24 -5.37
CA GLY A 214 -2.44 14.65 -6.43
C GLY A 214 -0.98 14.45 -6.03
N SER A 215 -0.61 14.80 -4.79
CA SER A 215 0.74 14.55 -4.28
C SER A 215 1.06 13.05 -4.20
N LEU A 216 0.09 12.21 -3.81
CA LEU A 216 0.27 10.76 -3.79
C LEU A 216 0.41 10.17 -5.20
N ALA A 217 -0.30 10.73 -6.19
CA ALA A 217 -0.09 10.38 -7.59
C ALA A 217 1.33 10.72 -8.05
N LEU A 218 1.88 11.87 -7.64
CA LEU A 218 3.28 12.21 -7.92
C LEU A 218 4.26 11.24 -7.26
N PHE A 219 4.02 10.80 -6.01
CA PHE A 219 4.82 9.75 -5.40
C PHE A 219 4.70 8.41 -6.13
N HIS A 220 3.50 8.04 -6.59
CA HIS A 220 3.32 6.84 -7.41
C HIS A 220 4.10 6.93 -8.72
N LEU A 221 4.07 8.07 -9.41
CA LEU A 221 4.88 8.32 -10.61
C LEU A 221 6.39 8.22 -10.31
N ALA A 222 6.84 8.83 -9.22
CA ALA A 222 8.23 8.72 -8.78
C ALA A 222 8.61 7.25 -8.54
N ASN A 223 7.76 6.48 -7.88
CA ASN A 223 7.98 5.05 -7.66
C ASN A 223 8.10 4.26 -8.97
N ILE A 224 7.24 4.55 -9.96
CA ILE A 224 7.32 3.96 -11.31
C ILE A 224 8.69 4.23 -11.94
N LEU A 225 9.14 5.49 -11.90
CA LEU A 225 10.42 5.91 -12.49
C LEU A 225 11.62 5.33 -11.73
N ILE A 226 11.55 5.24 -10.40
CA ILE A 226 12.62 4.63 -9.59
C ILE A 226 12.70 3.12 -9.85
N ILE A 227 11.57 2.41 -9.91
CA ILE A 227 11.52 0.98 -10.24
C ILE A 227 12.08 0.74 -11.65
N TRP A 228 11.71 1.57 -12.62
CA TRP A 228 12.29 1.52 -13.97
C TRP A 228 13.81 1.64 -13.96
N ASN A 229 14.36 2.56 -13.16
CA ASN A 229 15.80 2.73 -13.00
C ASN A 229 16.46 1.54 -12.26
N ILE A 230 15.83 1.01 -11.20
CA ILE A 230 16.33 -0.16 -10.48
C ILE A 230 16.42 -1.37 -11.42
N LEU A 231 15.39 -1.59 -12.24
CA LEU A 231 15.32 -2.70 -13.18
C LEU A 231 16.37 -2.62 -14.29
N GLU A 232 16.89 -1.44 -14.61
CA GLU A 232 18.04 -1.28 -15.51
C GLU A 232 19.27 -2.06 -15.02
N TYR A 233 19.50 -2.05 -13.72
CA TYR A 233 20.64 -2.74 -13.10
C TYR A 233 20.35 -4.22 -12.75
N THR A 234 19.09 -4.54 -12.43
CA THR A 234 18.73 -5.84 -11.86
C THR A 234 18.07 -6.81 -12.83
N SER A 235 17.34 -6.30 -13.83
CA SER A 235 16.57 -7.10 -14.78
C SER A 235 16.25 -6.34 -16.07
N PRO A 236 17.30 -5.91 -16.86
CA PRO A 236 17.11 -5.01 -18.01
C PRO A 236 16.14 -5.55 -19.06
N GLY A 237 16.17 -6.87 -19.35
CA GLY A 237 15.27 -7.51 -20.32
C GLY A 237 13.81 -7.63 -19.85
N ARG A 238 13.47 -7.16 -18.64
CA ARG A 238 12.10 -7.22 -18.08
C ARG A 238 11.66 -5.90 -17.44
N ARG A 239 12.29 -4.80 -17.85
CA ARG A 239 11.98 -3.46 -17.28
C ARG A 239 10.51 -3.11 -17.45
N GLY A 240 9.96 -3.26 -18.66
CA GLY A 240 8.55 -2.98 -18.96
C GLY A 240 7.59 -3.79 -18.07
N LEU A 241 7.81 -5.10 -17.98
CA LEU A 241 6.99 -5.99 -17.16
C LEU A 241 7.05 -5.63 -15.67
N GLY A 242 8.26 -5.50 -15.11
CA GLY A 242 8.43 -5.19 -13.68
C GLY A 242 7.82 -3.82 -13.33
N THR A 243 8.02 -2.83 -14.19
CA THR A 243 7.42 -1.50 -13.97
C THR A 243 5.89 -1.55 -14.04
N ALA A 244 5.32 -2.30 -14.99
CA ALA A 244 3.87 -2.46 -15.11
C ALA A 244 3.26 -3.21 -13.90
N VAL A 245 3.99 -4.18 -13.32
CA VAL A 245 3.58 -4.86 -12.08
C VAL A 245 3.29 -3.86 -10.96
N TYR A 246 4.07 -2.79 -10.86
CA TYR A 246 3.83 -1.73 -9.87
C TYR A 246 2.82 -0.69 -10.37
N ALA A 247 3.06 -0.17 -11.58
CA ALA A 247 2.35 1.00 -12.13
C ALA A 247 0.84 0.78 -12.33
N TRP A 248 0.46 -0.44 -12.74
CA TRP A 248 -0.94 -0.78 -13.07
C TRP A 248 -1.65 -1.52 -11.94
N ASN A 249 -0.97 -1.75 -10.83
CA ASN A 249 -1.54 -2.54 -9.73
C ASN A 249 -2.80 -1.88 -9.14
N PRO A 250 -3.92 -2.59 -9.07
CA PRO A 250 -5.17 -2.03 -8.55
C PRO A 250 -5.09 -1.48 -7.13
N ILE A 251 -4.28 -2.09 -6.25
CA ILE A 251 -4.10 -1.59 -4.89
C ILE A 251 -3.33 -0.27 -4.90
N ALA A 252 -2.29 -0.16 -5.72
CA ALA A 252 -1.51 1.07 -5.80
C ALA A 252 -2.34 2.24 -6.35
N LEU A 253 -3.18 1.98 -7.35
CA LEU A 253 -4.03 2.98 -7.95
C LEU A 253 -5.27 3.28 -7.09
N ALA A 254 -6.13 2.28 -6.86
CA ALA A 254 -7.43 2.51 -6.22
C ALA A 254 -7.31 2.75 -4.71
N ILE A 255 -6.44 2.01 -4.01
CA ILE A 255 -6.27 2.17 -2.57
C ILE A 255 -5.19 3.20 -2.28
N GLY A 256 -4.02 3.10 -2.90
CA GLY A 256 -2.92 4.03 -2.67
C GLY A 256 -3.29 5.48 -3.01
N ILE A 257 -3.65 5.76 -4.27
CA ILE A 257 -4.02 7.10 -4.73
C ILE A 257 -5.50 7.37 -4.39
N GLY A 258 -6.41 6.49 -4.82
CA GLY A 258 -7.85 6.65 -4.65
C GLY A 258 -8.26 6.77 -3.19
N GLY A 259 -7.74 5.93 -2.31
CA GLY A 259 -7.97 5.95 -0.86
C GLY A 259 -7.16 6.99 -0.08
N GLY A 260 -6.15 7.60 -0.71
CA GLY A 260 -5.36 8.66 -0.08
C GLY A 260 -4.35 8.16 0.98
N HIS A 261 -3.66 7.04 0.72
CA HIS A 261 -2.73 6.44 1.69
C HIS A 261 -1.29 6.94 1.54
N ASN A 262 -0.71 7.43 2.63
CA ASN A 262 0.66 7.96 2.72
C ASN A 262 1.75 6.89 2.51
N ASP A 263 1.38 5.64 2.41
CA ASP A 263 2.26 4.51 2.13
C ASP A 263 3.04 4.69 0.81
N LEU A 264 2.46 5.37 -0.19
CA LEU A 264 3.15 5.68 -1.45
C LEU A 264 4.38 6.57 -1.22
N MET A 265 4.29 7.57 -0.33
CA MET A 265 5.41 8.43 0.06
C MET A 265 6.49 7.64 0.81
N MET A 266 6.10 6.80 1.77
CA MET A 266 7.01 5.94 2.53
C MET A 266 7.78 5.01 1.58
N VAL A 267 7.07 4.37 0.65
CA VAL A 267 7.64 3.46 -0.37
C VAL A 267 8.62 4.18 -1.28
N THR A 268 8.36 5.45 -1.66
CA THR A 268 9.30 6.24 -2.45
C THR A 268 10.67 6.32 -1.77
N PHE A 269 10.70 6.60 -0.48
CA PHE A 269 11.96 6.68 0.24
C PHE A 269 12.65 5.33 0.41
N VAL A 270 11.89 4.24 0.60
CA VAL A 270 12.47 2.88 0.60
C VAL A 270 13.07 2.55 -0.77
N LEU A 271 12.39 2.88 -1.86
CA LEU A 271 12.88 2.65 -3.23
C LEU A 271 14.12 3.49 -3.55
N LEU A 272 14.18 4.74 -3.10
CA LEU A 272 15.38 5.57 -3.21
C LEU A 272 16.54 4.97 -2.41
N CYS A 273 16.28 4.48 -1.19
CA CYS A 273 17.29 3.74 -0.43
C CYS A 273 17.85 2.57 -1.27
N VAL A 274 16.99 1.73 -1.81
CA VAL A 274 17.39 0.58 -2.64
C VAL A 274 18.17 1.02 -3.88
N LEU A 275 17.72 2.04 -4.60
CA LEU A 275 18.40 2.56 -5.78
C LEU A 275 19.81 3.05 -5.46
N PHE A 276 19.98 3.78 -4.34
CA PHE A 276 21.30 4.26 -3.93
C PHE A 276 22.20 3.13 -3.44
N LEU A 277 21.67 2.09 -2.80
CA LEU A 277 22.45 0.89 -2.46
C LEU A 277 22.97 0.19 -3.71
N ILE A 278 22.14 0.01 -4.73
CA ILE A 278 22.54 -0.58 -6.02
C ILE A 278 23.63 0.25 -6.68
N LYS A 279 23.59 1.58 -6.56
CA LYS A 279 24.62 2.49 -7.04
C LYS A 279 25.85 2.59 -6.13
N GLY A 280 25.95 1.80 -5.07
CA GLY A 280 27.07 1.81 -4.13
C GLY A 280 27.14 3.03 -3.20
N LYS A 281 26.07 3.83 -3.12
CA LYS A 281 26.03 5.09 -2.36
C LYS A 281 25.30 4.88 -1.02
N ALA A 282 26.01 4.34 -0.01
CA ALA A 282 25.43 3.96 1.27
C ALA A 282 24.83 5.14 2.08
N TRP A 283 25.50 6.30 2.10
CA TRP A 283 25.02 7.45 2.90
C TRP A 283 23.72 8.06 2.37
N PRO A 284 23.56 8.37 1.08
CA PRO A 284 22.24 8.74 0.54
C PRO A 284 21.19 7.66 0.75
N ALA A 285 21.55 6.37 0.62
CA ALA A 285 20.63 5.28 0.90
C ALA A 285 20.12 5.32 2.34
N PHE A 286 21.02 5.52 3.31
CA PHE A 286 20.66 5.63 4.72
C PHE A 286 19.78 6.86 5.02
N LEU A 287 20.10 8.02 4.43
CA LEU A 287 19.26 9.21 4.53
C LEU A 287 17.81 8.91 4.10
N PHE A 288 17.61 8.26 2.95
CA PHE A 288 16.27 7.93 2.47
C PHE A 288 15.59 6.87 3.36
N LEU A 289 16.31 5.93 3.93
CA LEU A 289 15.74 5.01 4.91
C LEU A 289 15.27 5.77 6.17
N CYS A 290 16.07 6.72 6.67
CA CYS A 290 15.66 7.58 7.79
C CYS A 290 14.42 8.41 7.46
N LEU A 291 14.33 8.99 6.26
CA LEU A 291 13.14 9.73 5.83
C LEU A 291 11.91 8.82 5.76
N SER A 292 12.06 7.57 5.27
CA SER A 292 10.97 6.59 5.28
C SER A 292 10.46 6.30 6.69
N ILE A 293 11.38 6.09 7.64
CA ILE A 293 11.04 5.88 9.05
C ILE A 293 10.28 7.09 9.62
N LEU A 294 10.71 8.30 9.27
CA LEU A 294 10.08 9.54 9.71
C LEU A 294 8.80 9.91 8.95
N VAL A 295 8.42 9.14 7.91
CA VAL A 295 7.07 9.13 7.35
C VAL A 295 6.19 8.16 8.12
N LYS A 296 6.64 6.91 8.30
CA LYS A 296 5.86 5.83 8.93
C LYS A 296 6.81 4.86 9.64
N TYR A 297 6.69 4.76 10.96
CA TYR A 297 7.66 4.07 11.83
C TYR A 297 7.85 2.58 11.52
N ILE A 298 6.95 1.96 10.76
CA ILE A 298 7.06 0.54 10.40
C ILE A 298 8.37 0.21 9.68
N THR A 299 8.93 1.13 8.91
CA THR A 299 10.20 0.89 8.20
C THR A 299 11.42 0.86 9.11
N LEU A 300 11.27 1.10 10.42
CA LEU A 300 12.27 0.81 11.45
C LEU A 300 12.73 -0.66 11.41
N ILE A 301 11.84 -1.59 11.05
CA ILE A 301 12.19 -3.02 10.93
C ILE A 301 13.21 -3.29 9.82
N LEU A 302 13.46 -2.33 8.93
CA LEU A 302 14.44 -2.42 7.83
C LEU A 302 15.83 -1.93 8.24
N LEU A 303 15.98 -1.30 9.41
CA LEU A 303 17.29 -0.84 9.93
C LEU A 303 18.27 -1.98 10.19
N PRO A 304 17.90 -3.11 10.84
CA PRO A 304 18.83 -4.15 11.21
C PRO A 304 19.66 -4.68 10.03
N PRO A 305 19.09 -5.08 8.87
CA PRO A 305 19.90 -5.57 7.75
C PRO A 305 20.77 -4.46 7.12
N PHE A 306 20.31 -3.19 7.12
CA PHE A 306 21.13 -2.08 6.64
C PHE A 306 22.36 -1.86 7.54
N ILE A 307 22.15 -1.72 8.86
CA ILE A 307 23.22 -1.49 9.83
C ILE A 307 24.18 -2.68 9.86
N TYR A 308 23.67 -3.90 9.84
CA TYR A 308 24.49 -5.11 9.82
C TYR A 308 25.41 -5.13 8.58
N CYS A 309 24.86 -4.90 7.39
CA CYS A 309 25.63 -4.82 6.15
C CYS A 309 26.72 -3.73 6.22
N ALA A 310 26.38 -2.53 6.72
CA ALA A 310 27.34 -1.43 6.90
C ALA A 310 28.49 -1.81 7.84
N ALA A 311 28.17 -2.49 8.96
CA ALA A 311 29.16 -2.95 9.93
C ALA A 311 30.06 -4.05 9.38
N GLN A 312 29.52 -5.05 8.66
CA GLN A 312 30.30 -6.16 8.08
C GLN A 312 31.33 -5.70 7.05
N ARG A 313 31.18 -4.52 6.48
CA ARG A 313 32.15 -3.95 5.54
C ARG A 313 33.36 -3.29 6.20
N LYS A 314 33.42 -3.29 7.52
CA LYS A 314 34.56 -2.79 8.33
C LYS A 314 35.39 -4.00 8.82
N GLU A 315 36.69 -3.86 8.77
CA GLU A 315 37.63 -4.96 9.08
C GLU A 315 37.63 -5.29 10.57
N ASP A 316 37.80 -4.29 11.42
CA ASP A 316 37.97 -4.47 12.85
C ASP A 316 36.71 -4.07 13.65
N LEU A 317 36.62 -4.59 14.88
CA LEU A 317 35.49 -4.37 15.78
C LEU A 317 35.28 -2.88 16.11
N LYS A 318 36.35 -2.12 16.30
CA LYS A 318 36.30 -0.68 16.65
C LYS A 318 35.66 0.09 15.49
N SER A 319 36.09 -0.16 14.26
CA SER A 319 35.51 0.46 13.05
C SER A 319 34.05 0.07 12.84
N ARG A 320 33.66 -1.16 13.16
CA ARG A 320 32.26 -1.62 13.12
C ARG A 320 31.41 -0.85 14.12
N ILE A 321 31.85 -0.75 15.38
CA ILE A 321 31.14 -0.01 16.43
C ILE A 321 31.01 1.46 16.03
N MET A 322 32.10 2.06 15.52
CA MET A 322 32.09 3.47 15.10
C MET A 322 31.11 3.71 13.94
N GLU A 323 31.03 2.80 12.94
CA GLU A 323 30.07 2.93 11.85
C GLU A 323 28.63 2.82 12.34
N VAL A 324 28.32 1.84 13.17
CA VAL A 324 26.99 1.70 13.80
C VAL A 324 26.63 2.95 14.60
N SER A 325 27.56 3.45 15.42
CA SER A 325 27.35 4.68 16.20
C SER A 325 27.06 5.89 15.31
N ARG A 326 27.80 6.06 14.21
CA ARG A 326 27.55 7.14 13.24
C ARG A 326 26.15 7.07 12.63
N LEU A 327 25.70 5.87 12.25
CA LEU A 327 24.35 5.69 11.70
C LEU A 327 23.27 5.99 12.74
N ILE A 328 23.44 5.53 13.97
CA ILE A 328 22.48 5.79 15.07
C ILE A 328 22.43 7.29 15.39
N VAL A 329 23.59 7.94 15.51
CA VAL A 329 23.68 9.39 15.78
C VAL A 329 23.03 10.17 14.63
N PHE A 330 23.29 9.80 13.38
CA PHE A 330 22.69 10.45 12.23
C PHE A 330 21.15 10.34 12.23
N LEU A 331 20.61 9.13 12.48
CA LEU A 331 19.17 8.93 12.62
C LEU A 331 18.61 9.77 13.80
N GLY A 332 19.31 9.78 14.94
CA GLY A 332 18.93 10.58 16.10
C GLY A 332 18.86 12.07 15.80
N VAL A 333 19.88 12.61 15.14
CA VAL A 333 19.95 14.04 14.78
C VAL A 333 18.82 14.41 13.79
N ILE A 334 18.64 13.63 12.72
CA ILE A 334 17.55 13.88 11.76
C ILE A 334 16.18 13.80 12.44
N SER A 335 15.98 12.80 13.30
CA SER A 335 14.74 12.65 14.05
C SER A 335 14.49 13.83 14.96
N PHE A 336 15.50 14.25 15.73
CA PHE A 336 15.41 15.39 16.62
C PHE A 336 15.06 16.68 15.88
N VAL A 337 15.76 16.97 14.77
CA VAL A 337 15.49 18.16 13.94
C VAL A 337 14.08 18.12 13.37
N ALA A 338 13.64 16.96 12.86
CA ALA A 338 12.32 16.82 12.29
C ALA A 338 11.18 16.97 13.32
N PHE A 339 11.41 16.52 14.56
CA PHE A 339 10.43 16.67 15.64
C PHE A 339 10.48 18.03 16.36
N LEU A 340 11.53 18.82 16.17
CA LEU A 340 11.76 20.05 16.94
C LEU A 340 10.53 20.98 17.05
N PRO A 341 9.76 21.23 15.96
CA PRO A 341 8.56 22.10 16.05
C PRO A 341 7.41 21.49 16.86
N TYR A 342 7.42 20.16 17.01
CA TYR A 342 6.33 19.39 17.66
C TYR A 342 6.75 18.81 19.01
N TRP A 343 7.99 19.06 19.44
CA TRP A 343 8.54 18.43 20.64
C TRP A 343 7.81 18.87 21.93
N ARG A 344 7.29 17.91 22.67
CA ARG A 344 6.68 18.07 24.00
C ARG A 344 7.11 16.93 24.92
N GLY A 345 8.40 16.59 24.90
CA GLY A 345 8.93 15.45 25.66
C GLY A 345 8.27 14.14 25.23
N LEU A 346 8.00 13.27 26.19
CA LEU A 346 7.41 11.95 25.94
C LEU A 346 5.97 12.02 25.44
N ASP A 347 5.24 13.11 25.71
CA ASP A 347 3.86 13.29 25.23
C ASP A 347 3.77 13.31 23.70
N THR A 348 4.84 13.71 23.01
CA THR A 348 4.95 13.63 21.54
C THR A 348 4.72 12.21 21.01
N PHE A 349 5.08 11.18 21.78
CA PHE A 349 4.96 9.77 21.37
C PHE A 349 3.77 9.04 21.98
N ARG A 350 3.06 9.66 22.94
CA ARG A 350 1.94 9.04 23.67
C ARG A 350 0.89 8.44 22.74
N SER A 351 0.47 9.17 21.72
CA SER A 351 -0.54 8.70 20.76
C SER A 351 -0.06 7.49 19.98
N THR A 352 1.19 7.51 19.49
CA THR A 352 1.79 6.38 18.76
C THR A 352 1.87 5.15 19.64
N LEU A 353 2.35 5.29 20.89
CA LEU A 353 2.47 4.16 21.84
C LEU A 353 1.11 3.56 22.20
N ASN A 354 0.10 4.41 22.45
CA ASN A 354 -1.26 3.96 22.78
C ASN A 354 -1.96 3.28 21.59
N ASN A 355 -1.54 3.56 20.35
CA ASN A 355 -2.06 2.94 19.15
C ASN A 355 -1.33 1.66 18.73
N ILE A 356 -0.33 1.21 19.46
CA ILE A 356 0.24 -0.13 19.28
C ILE A 356 -0.83 -1.13 19.72
N ARG A 357 -1.72 -1.45 18.79
CA ARG A 357 -2.86 -2.33 19.06
C ARG A 357 -2.45 -3.78 19.00
N ILE A 358 -2.78 -4.49 20.07
CA ILE A 358 -2.85 -5.96 20.07
C ILE A 358 -4.27 -6.34 19.56
N SER A 359 -4.50 -6.14 18.27
CA SER A 359 -5.77 -6.43 17.61
C SER A 359 -5.58 -7.56 16.60
N ASN A 360 -6.56 -8.44 16.45
CA ASN A 360 -6.54 -9.54 15.47
C ASN A 360 -7.45 -9.22 14.27
N MET A 361 -7.55 -7.96 13.85
CA MET A 361 -8.39 -7.57 12.72
C MET A 361 -7.70 -7.84 11.37
N GLY A 362 -8.40 -8.52 10.48
CA GLY A 362 -8.01 -8.72 9.08
C GLY A 362 -6.70 -9.49 8.87
N SER A 363 -6.20 -10.20 9.89
CA SER A 363 -4.86 -10.80 9.89
C SER A 363 -4.89 -12.33 9.95
N VAL A 364 -3.81 -12.95 9.46
CA VAL A 364 -3.58 -14.39 9.61
C VAL A 364 -3.62 -14.78 11.08
N GLY A 365 -3.05 -13.95 11.96
CA GLY A 365 -3.09 -14.15 13.41
C GLY A 365 -4.51 -14.20 13.97
N GLY A 366 -5.42 -13.36 13.43
CA GLY A 366 -6.84 -13.38 13.80
C GLY A 366 -7.53 -14.68 13.43
N ILE A 367 -7.32 -15.16 12.21
CA ILE A 367 -7.90 -16.43 11.72
C ILE A 367 -7.38 -17.59 12.57
N LEU A 368 -6.07 -17.65 12.82
CA LEU A 368 -5.47 -18.70 13.65
C LEU A 368 -5.97 -18.64 15.10
N SER A 369 -6.15 -17.42 15.65
CA SER A 369 -6.68 -17.25 17.01
C SER A 369 -8.11 -17.77 17.13
N LEU A 370 -9.00 -17.39 16.21
CA LEU A 370 -10.38 -17.86 16.18
C LEU A 370 -10.47 -19.38 15.97
N GLY A 371 -9.66 -19.92 15.05
CA GLY A 371 -9.62 -21.36 14.78
C GLY A 371 -9.13 -22.16 15.98
N LEU A 372 -8.06 -21.70 16.64
CA LEU A 372 -7.54 -22.37 17.84
C LEU A 372 -8.50 -22.27 19.03
N GLU A 373 -9.11 -21.11 19.25
CA GLU A 373 -10.12 -20.93 20.28
C GLU A 373 -11.31 -21.88 20.07
N ALA A 374 -11.83 -21.97 18.85
CA ALA A 374 -12.89 -22.88 18.49
C ALA A 374 -12.48 -24.33 18.72
N LEU A 375 -11.30 -24.74 18.31
CA LEU A 375 -10.75 -26.07 18.53
C LEU A 375 -10.68 -26.43 20.04
N LEU A 376 -10.09 -25.51 20.82
CA LEU A 376 -9.94 -25.70 22.27
C LEU A 376 -11.29 -25.78 22.99
N LYS A 377 -12.25 -24.96 22.61
CA LYS A 377 -13.57 -24.88 23.21
C LYS A 377 -14.47 -26.07 22.83
N TYR A 378 -14.56 -26.40 21.54
CA TYR A 378 -15.56 -27.34 21.03
C TYR A 378 -15.03 -28.77 20.93
N VAL A 379 -13.74 -28.97 20.63
CA VAL A 379 -13.13 -30.30 20.51
C VAL A 379 -12.52 -30.72 21.84
N PHE A 380 -11.67 -29.90 22.45
CA PHE A 380 -11.03 -30.22 23.72
C PHE A 380 -11.89 -29.86 24.95
N ARG A 381 -13.04 -29.21 24.76
CA ARG A 381 -14.02 -28.85 25.81
C ARG A 381 -13.41 -28.02 26.95
N LEU A 382 -12.42 -27.19 26.68
CA LEU A 382 -11.86 -26.29 27.68
C LEU A 382 -12.86 -25.19 28.06
N PRO A 383 -12.78 -24.67 29.30
CA PRO A 383 -13.57 -23.49 29.69
C PRO A 383 -13.36 -22.32 28.75
N SER A 384 -14.44 -21.60 28.40
CA SER A 384 -14.40 -20.53 27.39
C SER A 384 -13.35 -19.45 27.68
N GLY A 385 -13.14 -19.08 28.96
CA GLY A 385 -12.09 -18.11 29.34
C GLY A 385 -10.69 -18.62 29.06
N LEU A 386 -10.39 -19.87 29.36
CA LEU A 386 -9.09 -20.49 29.08
C LEU A 386 -8.89 -20.70 27.58
N ALA A 387 -9.90 -21.20 26.87
CA ALA A 387 -9.87 -21.37 25.42
C ALA A 387 -9.61 -20.04 24.70
N GLY A 388 -10.30 -18.96 25.09
CA GLY A 388 -10.11 -17.61 24.53
C GLY A 388 -8.72 -17.05 24.83
N THR A 389 -8.21 -17.22 26.05
CA THR A 389 -6.85 -16.79 26.42
C THR A 389 -5.79 -17.54 25.60
N LEU A 390 -5.81 -18.85 25.61
CA LEU A 390 -4.85 -19.67 24.85
C LEU A 390 -4.99 -19.43 23.33
N GLY A 391 -6.24 -19.41 22.82
CA GLY A 391 -6.54 -19.14 21.41
C GLY A 391 -5.99 -17.81 20.93
N SER A 392 -6.01 -16.78 21.79
CA SER A 392 -5.48 -15.47 21.42
C SER A 392 -3.96 -15.34 21.55
N TRP A 393 -3.36 -15.89 22.61
CA TRP A 393 -1.93 -15.67 22.89
C TRP A 393 -1.00 -16.64 22.19
N MET A 394 -1.35 -17.92 22.07
CA MET A 394 -0.47 -18.92 21.44
C MET A 394 -0.12 -18.59 19.98
N PRO A 395 -1.08 -18.28 19.09
CA PRO A 395 -0.78 -17.90 17.72
C PRO A 395 0.07 -16.60 17.66
N ARG A 396 -0.21 -15.63 18.52
CA ARG A 396 0.57 -14.36 18.57
C ARG A 396 2.04 -14.61 18.91
N ILE A 397 2.31 -15.40 19.96
CA ILE A 397 3.68 -15.73 20.38
C ILE A 397 4.39 -16.48 19.25
N ALA A 398 3.73 -17.49 18.64
CA ALA A 398 4.31 -18.25 17.55
C ALA A 398 4.62 -17.36 16.33
N LEU A 399 3.69 -16.51 15.91
CA LEU A 399 3.88 -15.59 14.79
C LEU A 399 4.98 -14.55 15.08
N LEU A 400 5.05 -14.03 16.30
CA LEU A 400 6.11 -13.11 16.72
C LEU A 400 7.48 -13.82 16.69
N ALA A 401 7.57 -15.05 17.15
CA ALA A 401 8.79 -15.84 17.07
C ALA A 401 9.22 -16.09 15.61
N ILE A 402 8.27 -16.40 14.71
CA ILE A 402 8.53 -16.53 13.27
C ILE A 402 9.04 -15.21 12.70
N PHE A 403 8.41 -14.08 13.02
CA PHE A 403 8.86 -12.77 12.58
C PHE A 403 10.30 -12.49 13.00
N PHE A 404 10.62 -12.64 14.27
CA PHE A 404 11.98 -12.41 14.77
C PHE A 404 13.00 -13.38 14.17
N TRP A 405 12.62 -14.63 13.98
CA TRP A 405 13.49 -15.59 13.29
C TRP A 405 13.81 -15.14 11.85
N VAL A 406 12.79 -14.70 11.08
CA VAL A 406 13.00 -14.17 9.73
C VAL A 406 13.84 -12.90 9.77
N LEU A 407 13.57 -11.97 10.71
CA LEU A 407 14.32 -10.73 10.86
C LEU A 407 15.82 -11.01 11.09
N VAL A 408 16.14 -11.87 12.06
CA VAL A 408 17.53 -12.21 12.38
C VAL A 408 18.19 -12.96 11.21
N ARG A 409 17.50 -13.94 10.62
CA ARG A 409 18.01 -14.71 9.48
C ARG A 409 18.29 -13.82 8.27
N SER A 410 17.36 -12.94 7.92
CA SER A 410 17.50 -12.03 6.77
C SER A 410 18.58 -10.99 7.01
N THR A 411 18.67 -10.47 8.24
CA THR A 411 19.74 -9.55 8.65
C THR A 411 21.12 -10.20 8.50
N ARG A 412 21.31 -11.41 9.04
CA ARG A 412 22.61 -12.13 8.95
C ARG A 412 23.00 -12.49 7.53
N ARG A 413 22.06 -12.59 6.59
CA ARG A 413 22.32 -12.86 5.17
C ARG A 413 22.67 -11.62 4.36
N ALA A 414 22.37 -10.42 4.87
CA ALA A 414 22.64 -9.15 4.19
C ALA A 414 24.10 -8.73 4.44
N THR A 415 25.05 -9.44 3.84
CA THR A 415 26.50 -9.16 3.98
C THR A 415 27.02 -8.15 2.97
N GLU A 416 26.35 -8.03 1.83
CA GLU A 416 26.65 -7.05 0.80
C GLU A 416 25.42 -6.14 0.52
N TRP A 417 25.65 -4.95 -0.04
CA TRP A 417 24.56 -4.01 -0.34
C TRP A 417 23.51 -4.57 -1.30
N LYS A 418 23.90 -5.47 -2.21
CA LYS A 418 22.98 -6.15 -3.14
C LYS A 418 22.01 -7.11 -2.44
N ASP A 419 22.33 -7.58 -1.23
CA ASP A 419 21.51 -8.52 -0.46
C ASP A 419 20.45 -7.80 0.38
N VAL A 420 20.66 -6.51 0.68
CA VAL A 420 19.79 -5.71 1.57
C VAL A 420 18.35 -5.62 1.02
N PRO A 421 18.10 -5.39 -0.29
CA PRO A 421 16.73 -5.38 -0.83
C PRO A 421 15.99 -6.71 -0.64
N ASP A 422 16.71 -7.84 -0.70
CA ASP A 422 16.14 -9.17 -0.45
C ASP A 422 15.79 -9.37 1.01
N ALA A 423 16.63 -8.89 1.92
CA ALA A 423 16.34 -8.88 3.34
C ALA A 423 15.11 -8.00 3.64
N PHE A 424 15.01 -6.81 3.05
CA PHE A 424 13.84 -5.92 3.18
C PHE A 424 12.56 -6.64 2.73
N SER A 425 12.59 -7.24 1.55
CA SER A 425 11.45 -8.01 1.01
C SER A 425 11.01 -9.14 1.94
N ALA A 426 11.96 -9.92 2.46
CA ALA A 426 11.68 -11.04 3.35
C ALA A 426 11.10 -10.58 4.70
N ILE A 427 11.64 -9.51 5.28
CA ILE A 427 11.18 -8.93 6.55
C ILE A 427 9.79 -8.35 6.41
N LEU A 428 9.51 -7.59 5.32
CA LEU A 428 8.19 -7.03 5.05
C LEU A 428 7.14 -8.13 4.82
N LEU A 429 7.49 -9.18 4.05
CA LEU A 429 6.60 -10.33 3.86
C LEU A 429 6.31 -11.02 5.19
N ALA A 430 7.32 -11.27 6.00
CA ALA A 430 7.15 -11.87 7.32
C ALA A 430 6.25 -11.00 8.20
N TYR A 431 6.47 -9.68 8.21
CA TYR A 431 5.62 -8.75 8.96
C TYR A 431 4.16 -8.82 8.51
N LEU A 432 3.89 -8.77 7.20
CA LEU A 432 2.52 -8.84 6.67
C LEU A 432 1.80 -10.14 7.06
N LEU A 433 2.53 -11.25 7.12
CA LEU A 433 1.97 -12.55 7.49
C LEU A 433 1.80 -12.73 9.01
N THR A 434 2.59 -12.03 9.82
CA THR A 434 2.64 -12.22 11.28
C THR A 434 2.02 -11.09 12.08
N THR A 435 1.71 -9.94 11.43
CA THR A 435 1.08 -8.81 12.12
C THR A 435 -0.31 -9.18 12.65
N GLY A 436 -0.64 -8.72 13.85
CA GLY A 436 -1.97 -8.87 14.41
C GLY A 436 -3.01 -7.90 13.83
N TYR A 437 -2.57 -6.84 13.18
CA TYR A 437 -3.43 -5.83 12.56
C TYR A 437 -3.00 -5.65 11.09
N TYR A 438 -3.87 -6.07 10.17
CA TYR A 438 -3.59 -6.04 8.75
C TYR A 438 -4.60 -5.15 8.02
N MET A 439 -4.10 -4.28 7.15
CA MET A 439 -4.90 -3.42 6.28
C MET A 439 -4.49 -3.61 4.82
N PRO A 440 -5.44 -3.50 3.86
CA PRO A 440 -5.18 -3.76 2.44
C PRO A 440 -4.01 -2.96 1.86
N TRP A 441 -3.84 -1.71 2.26
CA TRP A 441 -2.75 -0.85 1.79
C TRP A 441 -1.36 -1.26 2.29
N TYR A 442 -1.24 -2.14 3.28
CA TYR A 442 0.06 -2.67 3.71
C TYR A 442 0.74 -3.50 2.62
N PHE A 443 -0.04 -4.07 1.69
CA PHE A 443 0.53 -4.76 0.54
C PHE A 443 1.40 -3.84 -0.36
N LEU A 444 1.15 -2.52 -0.34
CA LEU A 444 1.98 -1.53 -1.04
C LEU A 444 3.45 -1.57 -0.62
N TRP A 445 3.76 -2.01 0.60
CA TRP A 445 5.13 -2.09 1.11
C TRP A 445 5.94 -3.20 0.44
N LEU A 446 5.28 -4.30 0.09
CA LEU A 446 5.89 -5.47 -0.55
C LEU A 446 5.87 -5.39 -2.08
N LEU A 447 4.88 -4.71 -2.65
CA LEU A 447 4.63 -4.64 -4.09
C LEU A 447 5.86 -4.20 -4.91
N PRO A 448 6.66 -3.17 -4.51
CA PRO A 448 7.86 -2.78 -5.25
C PRO A 448 8.90 -3.89 -5.35
N PHE A 449 9.07 -4.67 -4.28
CA PHE A 449 10.04 -5.79 -4.26
C PHE A 449 9.62 -6.94 -5.16
N ILE A 450 8.31 -7.18 -5.29
CA ILE A 450 7.75 -8.12 -6.26
C ILE A 450 8.02 -7.59 -7.69
N ALA A 451 7.78 -6.31 -7.93
CA ALA A 451 8.00 -5.64 -9.21
C ALA A 451 9.46 -5.69 -9.67
N MET A 452 10.41 -5.56 -8.73
CA MET A 452 11.84 -5.63 -9.03
C MET A 452 12.33 -7.05 -9.41
N LYS A 453 11.55 -8.11 -9.14
CA LYS A 453 11.89 -9.51 -9.46
C LYS A 453 10.81 -10.19 -10.31
N PRO A 454 10.54 -9.71 -11.53
CA PRO A 454 9.45 -10.18 -12.36
C PRO A 454 9.78 -11.53 -13.04
N LYS A 455 10.18 -12.57 -12.27
CA LYS A 455 10.54 -13.89 -12.79
C LYS A 455 9.56 -14.98 -12.32
N GLY A 456 9.14 -15.88 -13.25
CA GLY A 456 8.38 -17.08 -12.97
C GLY A 456 7.06 -16.84 -12.25
N ARG A 457 6.67 -17.75 -11.35
CA ARG A 457 5.41 -17.67 -10.56
C ARG A 457 5.29 -16.40 -9.70
N ARG A 458 6.40 -15.72 -9.40
CA ARG A 458 6.40 -14.47 -8.62
C ARG A 458 5.74 -13.30 -9.36
N ALA A 459 5.66 -13.34 -10.70
CA ALA A 459 4.92 -12.33 -11.46
C ALA A 459 3.41 -12.37 -11.18
N TRP A 460 2.89 -13.49 -10.66
CA TRP A 460 1.48 -13.68 -10.31
C TRP A 460 1.16 -13.39 -8.84
N ALA A 461 2.19 -13.27 -7.99
CA ALA A 461 2.02 -12.93 -6.58
C ALA A 461 1.24 -11.61 -6.34
N PRO A 462 1.38 -10.55 -7.19
CA PRO A 462 0.57 -9.35 -7.07
C PRO A 462 -0.93 -9.56 -7.29
N LEU A 463 -1.29 -10.54 -8.14
CA LEU A 463 -2.68 -10.92 -8.37
C LEU A 463 -3.29 -11.60 -7.15
N ALA A 464 -2.62 -12.65 -6.68
CA ALA A 464 -3.13 -13.43 -5.54
C ALA A 464 -3.08 -12.61 -4.24
N GLY A 465 -1.96 -11.92 -3.98
CA GLY A 465 -1.79 -11.10 -2.79
C GLY A 465 -2.71 -9.89 -2.79
N GLY A 466 -2.79 -9.17 -3.91
CA GLY A 466 -3.63 -7.99 -4.03
C GLY A 466 -5.12 -8.27 -3.88
N THR A 467 -5.61 -9.30 -4.55
CA THR A 467 -7.03 -9.69 -4.47
C THR A 467 -7.37 -10.21 -3.07
N ALA A 468 -6.52 -11.05 -2.48
CA ALA A 468 -6.72 -11.56 -1.14
C ALA A 468 -6.74 -10.45 -0.08
N THR A 469 -5.88 -9.43 -0.20
CA THR A 469 -5.83 -8.31 0.74
C THR A 469 -7.09 -7.44 0.72
N ILE A 470 -7.66 -7.23 -0.47
CA ILE A 470 -8.90 -6.46 -0.60
C ILE A 470 -10.09 -7.24 -0.06
N ILE A 471 -10.16 -8.55 -0.33
CA ILE A 471 -11.25 -9.40 0.16
C ILE A 471 -11.22 -9.52 1.69
N LEU A 472 -10.02 -9.63 2.30
CA LEU A 472 -9.86 -9.86 3.74
C LEU A 472 -9.88 -8.59 4.59
N GLY A 473 -9.61 -7.42 4.02
CA GLY A 473 -9.31 -6.22 4.81
C GLY A 473 -10.14 -4.98 4.53
N CYS A 474 -10.98 -4.97 3.50
CA CYS A 474 -11.84 -3.82 3.24
C CYS A 474 -13.20 -3.98 3.93
N ASP A 475 -13.36 -3.36 5.09
CA ASP A 475 -14.68 -2.90 5.51
C ASP A 475 -15.11 -1.76 4.58
N VAL A 476 -15.71 -2.12 3.44
CA VAL A 476 -16.38 -1.13 2.58
C VAL A 476 -17.63 -0.69 3.33
N HIS A 477 -17.46 0.26 4.22
CA HIS A 477 -18.61 1.01 4.72
C HIS A 477 -19.03 1.98 3.63
N PRO A 478 -20.23 1.83 3.03
CA PRO A 478 -20.80 2.88 2.19
C PRO A 478 -20.98 4.10 3.07
N TYR A 479 -20.39 5.18 2.66
CA TYR A 479 -20.41 6.45 3.36
C TYR A 479 -21.71 7.20 3.12
#